data_a111f5fb450d3daac04b6f8266028e6e
#
_entry.id   a111f5fb450d3daac04b6f8266028e6e
#
_cell.length_a   1.000
_cell.length_b   1.000
_cell.length_c   1.000
_cell.angle_alpha   90.00
_cell.angle_beta   90.00
_cell.angle_gamma   90.00
#
_symmetry.space_group_name_H-M   'P 1'
#
loop_
_entity.id
_entity.type
_entity.pdbx_description
1 polymer ?
#
loop_
_entity_poly.entity_id
_entity_poly.type
_entity_poly.pdbx_seq_one_letter_code
_entity_poly.pdbx_strand_id
1 'polypeptide(L)'
;VNAKLYPVTTDTETTEAVEAAREALNAHETIVIPTDTVYGIACDAFSHQGVSKLLADKGRSRTMPPPVLIFDLAALAGVADEIPNDVYDLGNKFWPGALTIILYSYPSLTWDLGETQGTVAVRVPDDKFALKLLTEHGPLAVSSANKTGQPAAANAEEALTQLGEDVTLVVDDGPRPAPQEDGSVGESKPSTILDCTSTPYVVVREGAITVKELREVVPSIVTRSELNARNEEKDKQETSTQEDTEQKPTGQEDLDEAYDQWDAEHAGGGKEPERAASPVAGSIADMLLGAVNTATSLAVDKKPEVDQKRSRGYRNNTPQPVKTAQAPVKPVSTDAARALVHGEAKSES
;
A
#
# COMPACT_ATOMS: atom_id res chain seq x y z
N VAL A 1 -2.14 8.09 -29.97
CA VAL A 1 -2.67 9.46 -29.76
C VAL A 1 -1.76 10.12 -28.76
N ASN A 2 -1.03 11.17 -29.13
CA ASN A 2 -0.18 11.86 -28.18
C ASN A 2 -1.05 12.60 -27.15
N ALA A 3 -0.68 12.48 -25.88
CA ALA A 3 -1.36 13.15 -24.77
C ALA A 3 -1.47 14.68 -25.03
N LYS A 4 -2.60 15.28 -24.66
CA LYS A 4 -2.76 16.72 -24.72
C LYS A 4 -2.09 17.38 -23.51
N LEU A 5 -1.28 18.40 -23.75
CA LEU A 5 -0.63 19.18 -22.69
C LEU A 5 -1.55 20.34 -22.24
N TYR A 6 -1.71 20.47 -20.91
CA TYR A 6 -2.49 21.54 -20.28
C TYR A 6 -1.59 22.34 -19.33
N PRO A 7 -1.16 23.55 -19.69
CA PRO A 7 -0.48 24.44 -18.76
C PRO A 7 -1.46 24.97 -17.72
N VAL A 8 -0.98 25.24 -16.50
CA VAL A 8 -1.80 25.74 -15.39
C VAL A 8 -1.15 26.98 -14.75
N THR A 9 -0.83 27.96 -15.58
CA THR A 9 -0.18 29.22 -15.15
C THR A 9 -1.17 30.29 -14.71
N THR A 10 -2.45 30.14 -15.07
CA THR A 10 -3.56 31.04 -14.72
C THR A 10 -4.74 30.27 -14.12
N ASP A 11 -5.63 30.98 -13.40
CA ASP A 11 -6.85 30.37 -12.85
C ASP A 11 -7.77 29.80 -13.93
N THR A 12 -7.83 30.45 -15.10
CA THR A 12 -8.63 29.98 -16.24
C THR A 12 -8.06 28.67 -16.78
N GLU A 13 -6.76 28.62 -17.06
CA GLU A 13 -6.08 27.39 -17.52
C GLU A 13 -6.20 26.27 -16.50
N THR A 14 -6.09 26.59 -15.21
CA THR A 14 -6.28 25.60 -14.12
C THR A 14 -7.70 25.03 -14.15
N THR A 15 -8.71 25.87 -14.37
CA THR A 15 -10.10 25.41 -14.44
C THR A 15 -10.33 24.52 -15.66
N GLU A 16 -9.85 24.94 -16.83
CA GLU A 16 -9.93 24.14 -18.07
C GLU A 16 -9.20 22.78 -17.93
N ALA A 17 -8.02 22.76 -17.29
CA ALA A 17 -7.27 21.56 -17.05
C ALA A 17 -7.99 20.61 -16.09
N VAL A 18 -8.61 21.14 -15.02
CA VAL A 18 -9.42 20.34 -14.07
C VAL A 18 -10.65 19.72 -14.76
N GLU A 19 -11.37 20.50 -15.58
CA GLU A 19 -12.50 19.99 -16.34
C GLU A 19 -12.08 18.87 -17.29
N ALA A 20 -11.01 19.07 -18.08
CA ALA A 20 -10.48 18.07 -19.00
C ALA A 20 -9.99 16.82 -18.26
N ALA A 21 -9.33 16.99 -17.10
CA ALA A 21 -8.89 15.88 -16.25
C ALA A 21 -10.08 15.07 -15.74
N ARG A 22 -11.15 15.72 -15.26
CA ARG A 22 -12.37 15.04 -14.80
C ARG A 22 -13.09 14.30 -15.92
N GLU A 23 -13.16 14.88 -17.13
CA GLU A 23 -13.72 14.20 -18.30
C GLU A 23 -12.96 12.92 -18.63
N ALA A 24 -11.61 12.97 -18.66
CA ALA A 24 -10.77 11.81 -18.90
C ALA A 24 -10.93 10.73 -17.80
N LEU A 25 -10.94 11.13 -16.52
CA LEU A 25 -11.11 10.21 -15.38
C LEU A 25 -12.50 9.55 -15.42
N ASN A 26 -13.56 10.29 -15.73
CA ASN A 26 -14.92 9.74 -15.89
C ASN A 26 -15.03 8.80 -17.10
N ALA A 27 -14.18 8.96 -18.12
CA ALA A 27 -14.05 8.04 -19.24
C ALA A 27 -13.15 6.83 -18.94
N HIS A 28 -12.74 6.66 -17.66
CA HIS A 28 -11.85 5.58 -17.18
C HIS A 28 -10.44 5.64 -17.77
N GLU A 29 -10.02 6.80 -18.24
CA GLU A 29 -8.70 7.02 -18.80
C GLU A 29 -7.66 7.38 -17.71
N THR A 30 -6.38 7.31 -18.09
CA THR A 30 -5.26 7.75 -17.27
C THR A 30 -4.80 9.14 -17.69
N ILE A 31 -4.36 9.92 -16.72
CA ILE A 31 -3.83 11.27 -16.89
C ILE A 31 -2.50 11.42 -16.15
N VAL A 32 -1.74 12.46 -16.45
CA VAL A 32 -0.57 12.84 -15.64
C VAL A 32 -0.82 14.18 -14.97
N ILE A 33 -0.57 14.25 -13.66
CA ILE A 33 -0.74 15.43 -12.83
C ILE A 33 0.54 15.76 -12.05
N PRO A 34 0.78 17.04 -11.74
CA PRO A 34 1.83 17.43 -10.79
C PRO A 34 1.47 16.98 -9.37
N THR A 35 2.48 16.74 -8.52
CA THR A 35 2.36 16.66 -7.07
C THR A 35 3.49 17.45 -6.42
N ASP A 36 3.51 17.55 -5.10
CA ASP A 36 4.59 18.22 -4.35
C ASP A 36 5.94 17.49 -4.42
N THR A 37 5.97 16.23 -4.89
CA THR A 37 7.18 15.40 -4.95
C THR A 37 7.69 15.19 -6.39
N VAL A 38 6.89 14.53 -7.21
CA VAL A 38 7.15 14.17 -8.60
C VAL A 38 5.84 14.24 -9.38
N TYR A 39 5.89 14.17 -10.70
CA TYR A 39 4.69 13.97 -11.50
C TYR A 39 4.11 12.57 -11.26
N GLY A 40 2.78 12.48 -11.25
CA GLY A 40 2.03 11.24 -11.02
C GLY A 40 1.14 10.87 -12.20
N ILE A 41 1.18 9.60 -12.64
CA ILE A 41 0.10 9.03 -13.45
C ILE A 41 -1.05 8.69 -12.53
N ALA A 42 -2.26 9.13 -12.89
CA ALA A 42 -3.46 9.07 -12.07
C ALA A 42 -4.64 8.47 -12.83
N CYS A 43 -5.52 7.81 -12.11
CA CYS A 43 -6.85 7.40 -12.56
C CYS A 43 -7.85 7.49 -11.39
N ASP A 44 -9.15 7.41 -11.68
CA ASP A 44 -10.17 7.29 -10.65
C ASP A 44 -9.95 6.02 -9.81
N ALA A 45 -9.81 6.16 -8.48
CA ALA A 45 -9.55 5.03 -7.58
C ALA A 45 -10.69 4.01 -7.55
N PHE A 46 -11.91 4.40 -7.88
CA PHE A 46 -13.10 3.54 -7.95
C PHE A 46 -13.31 2.93 -9.34
N SER A 47 -12.49 3.25 -10.33
CA SER A 47 -12.58 2.70 -11.67
C SER A 47 -11.66 1.49 -11.83
N HIS A 48 -12.22 0.27 -11.82
CA HIS A 48 -11.46 -0.96 -12.13
C HIS A 48 -10.73 -0.89 -13.48
N GLN A 49 -11.37 -0.27 -14.48
CA GLN A 49 -10.80 -0.08 -15.81
C GLN A 49 -9.64 0.91 -15.77
N GLY A 50 -9.82 2.05 -15.09
CA GLY A 50 -8.78 3.07 -14.91
C GLY A 50 -7.57 2.52 -14.18
N VAL A 51 -7.75 1.79 -13.06
CA VAL A 51 -6.66 1.16 -12.32
C VAL A 51 -5.92 0.11 -13.16
N SER A 52 -6.67 -0.72 -13.89
CA SER A 52 -6.06 -1.72 -14.79
C SER A 52 -5.24 -1.06 -15.88
N LYS A 53 -5.75 0.06 -16.46
CA LYS A 53 -5.03 0.85 -17.45
C LYS A 53 -3.78 1.49 -16.85
N LEU A 54 -3.86 2.11 -15.68
CA LEU A 54 -2.71 2.70 -14.98
C LEU A 54 -1.58 1.67 -14.78
N LEU A 55 -1.92 0.46 -14.32
CA LEU A 55 -0.94 -0.60 -14.13
C LEU A 55 -0.31 -1.03 -15.46
N ALA A 56 -1.13 -1.16 -16.52
CA ALA A 56 -0.65 -1.50 -17.87
C ALA A 56 0.26 -0.41 -18.44
N ASP A 57 -0.13 0.86 -18.37
CA ASP A 57 0.64 2.02 -18.84
C ASP A 57 2.03 2.09 -18.19
N LYS A 58 2.12 1.69 -16.91
CA LYS A 58 3.40 1.60 -16.19
C LYS A 58 4.17 0.30 -16.44
N GLY A 59 3.56 -0.72 -17.02
CA GLY A 59 4.14 -2.07 -17.07
C GLY A 59 4.25 -2.71 -15.67
N ARG A 60 3.26 -2.51 -14.81
CA ARG A 60 3.18 -3.09 -13.45
C ARG A 60 2.19 -4.23 -13.38
N SER A 61 2.49 -5.21 -12.54
CA SER A 61 1.54 -6.26 -12.18
C SER A 61 0.57 -5.76 -11.09
N ARG A 62 -0.52 -6.49 -10.89
CA ARG A 62 -1.51 -6.24 -9.82
C ARG A 62 -0.94 -6.39 -8.40
N THR A 63 0.24 -7.03 -8.26
CA THR A 63 0.94 -7.18 -6.98
C THR A 63 1.60 -5.88 -6.48
N MET A 64 1.59 -4.82 -7.29
CA MET A 64 2.14 -3.50 -6.94
C MET A 64 1.04 -2.43 -7.00
N PRO A 65 0.07 -2.45 -6.07
CA PRO A 65 -1.06 -1.54 -6.07
C PRO A 65 -0.61 -0.07 -5.97
N PRO A 66 -1.27 0.87 -6.69
CA PRO A 66 -0.98 2.28 -6.55
C PRO A 66 -1.50 2.84 -5.23
N PRO A 67 -0.81 3.83 -4.62
CA PRO A 67 -1.37 4.64 -3.56
C PRO A 67 -2.61 5.40 -4.01
N VAL A 68 -3.44 5.80 -3.03
CA VAL A 68 -4.62 6.64 -3.23
C VAL A 68 -4.35 8.04 -2.67
N LEU A 69 -4.53 9.06 -3.49
CA LEU A 69 -4.55 10.44 -3.04
C LEU A 69 -5.97 10.83 -2.62
N ILE A 70 -6.06 11.53 -1.50
CA ILE A 70 -7.29 12.11 -0.95
C ILE A 70 -7.10 13.62 -0.73
N PHE A 71 -8.19 14.39 -0.62
CA PHE A 71 -8.09 15.85 -0.60
C PHE A 71 -7.75 16.42 0.80
N ASP A 72 -8.07 15.71 1.89
CA ASP A 72 -7.74 16.13 3.26
C ASP A 72 -7.67 14.95 4.24
N LEU A 73 -7.28 15.23 5.48
CA LEU A 73 -7.19 14.22 6.56
C LEU A 73 -8.57 13.67 6.96
N ALA A 74 -9.65 14.48 6.87
CA ALA A 74 -10.99 14.03 7.25
C ALA A 74 -11.51 12.94 6.29
N ALA A 75 -11.11 13.00 5.02
CA ALA A 75 -11.44 12.01 4.01
C ALA A 75 -10.86 10.60 4.31
N LEU A 76 -9.86 10.51 5.21
CA LEU A 76 -9.22 9.24 5.57
C LEU A 76 -10.22 8.23 6.13
N ALA A 77 -11.18 8.67 6.93
CA ALA A 77 -12.22 7.80 7.51
C ALA A 77 -13.17 7.18 6.46
N GLY A 78 -13.20 7.73 5.24
CA GLY A 78 -13.98 7.17 4.12
C GLY A 78 -13.25 6.07 3.36
N VAL A 79 -11.94 5.91 3.54
CA VAL A 79 -11.10 4.98 2.75
C VAL A 79 -10.34 3.96 3.60
N ALA A 80 -10.13 4.26 4.90
CA ALA A 80 -9.41 3.38 5.82
C ALA A 80 -10.25 3.00 7.03
N ASP A 81 -9.99 1.84 7.62
CA ASP A 81 -10.65 1.31 8.82
C ASP A 81 -9.65 1.22 9.98
N GLU A 82 -10.16 1.13 11.20
CA GLU A 82 -9.38 0.97 12.43
C GLU A 82 -8.19 1.95 12.55
N ILE A 83 -8.42 3.24 12.21
CA ILE A 83 -7.37 4.26 12.13
C ILE A 83 -6.84 4.60 13.53
N PRO A 84 -5.56 4.32 13.87
CA PRO A 84 -4.98 4.67 15.16
C PRO A 84 -4.87 6.19 15.35
N ASN A 85 -4.90 6.67 16.62
CA ASN A 85 -4.73 8.10 16.92
C ASN A 85 -3.39 8.66 16.42
N ASP A 86 -2.31 7.90 16.53
CA ASP A 86 -0.98 8.28 16.04
C ASP A 86 -0.98 8.61 14.52
N VAL A 87 -1.86 7.98 13.74
CA VAL A 87 -2.03 8.28 12.30
C VAL A 87 -2.64 9.67 12.11
N TYR A 88 -3.59 10.07 12.95
CA TYR A 88 -4.11 11.45 12.91
C TYR A 88 -3.04 12.47 13.31
N ASP A 89 -2.18 12.16 14.29
CA ASP A 89 -1.09 13.03 14.72
C ASP A 89 -0.05 13.17 13.58
N LEU A 90 0.30 12.08 12.91
CA LEU A 90 1.16 12.07 11.72
C LEU A 90 0.53 12.87 10.56
N GLY A 91 -0.77 12.66 10.30
CA GLY A 91 -1.52 13.40 9.29
C GLY A 91 -1.55 14.90 9.58
N ASN A 92 -1.85 15.31 10.80
CA ASN A 92 -1.85 16.72 11.22
C ASN A 92 -0.47 17.40 11.07
N LYS A 93 0.62 16.64 11.22
CA LYS A 93 1.98 17.17 11.09
C LYS A 93 2.48 17.21 9.64
N PHE A 94 2.17 16.19 8.83
CA PHE A 94 2.81 15.96 7.54
C PHE A 94 1.88 16.02 6.34
N TRP A 95 0.57 16.24 6.54
CA TRP A 95 -0.39 16.43 5.46
C TRP A 95 -1.00 17.85 5.50
N PRO A 96 -1.17 18.48 4.34
CA PRO A 96 -0.71 18.05 3.00
C PRO A 96 0.80 17.91 2.92
N GLY A 97 1.32 16.91 2.18
CA GLY A 97 2.75 16.72 2.00
C GLY A 97 3.20 15.31 1.63
N ALA A 98 4.50 15.08 1.80
CA ALA A 98 5.22 13.93 1.24
C ALA A 98 5.18 12.66 2.14
N LEU A 99 4.11 12.44 2.91
CA LEU A 99 3.89 11.22 3.70
C LEU A 99 2.81 10.35 3.06
N THR A 100 3.13 9.09 2.80
CA THR A 100 2.17 8.04 2.41
C THR A 100 2.04 7.07 3.57
N ILE A 101 0.82 6.79 4.03
CA ILE A 101 0.54 5.90 5.15
C ILE A 101 -0.22 4.68 4.64
N ILE A 102 0.24 3.47 4.98
CA ILE A 102 -0.45 2.22 4.69
C ILE A 102 -1.33 1.86 5.90
N LEU A 103 -2.61 1.61 5.63
CA LEU A 103 -3.64 1.28 6.62
C LEU A 103 -4.48 0.11 6.12
N TYR A 104 -5.30 -0.48 6.99
CA TYR A 104 -6.36 -1.37 6.54
C TYR A 104 -7.39 -0.58 5.74
N SER A 105 -7.77 -1.10 4.57
CA SER A 105 -8.80 -0.52 3.73
C SER A 105 -10.18 -0.76 4.35
N TYR A 106 -11.08 0.21 4.21
CA TYR A 106 -12.45 0.05 4.66
C TYR A 106 -13.12 -1.13 3.91
N PRO A 107 -13.60 -2.18 4.60
CA PRO A 107 -13.97 -3.46 3.94
C PRO A 107 -15.13 -3.39 2.95
N SER A 108 -15.99 -2.36 3.06
CA SER A 108 -17.15 -2.21 2.19
C SER A 108 -16.88 -1.39 0.93
N LEU A 109 -15.64 -0.90 0.72
CA LEU A 109 -15.30 -0.21 -0.51
C LEU A 109 -15.28 -1.18 -1.69
N THR A 110 -15.89 -0.75 -2.79
CA THR A 110 -16.04 -1.56 -4.02
C THR A 110 -14.91 -1.31 -5.04
N TRP A 111 -13.82 -0.68 -4.62
CA TRP A 111 -12.67 -0.45 -5.49
C TRP A 111 -11.82 -1.72 -5.70
N ASP A 112 -11.06 -1.72 -6.79
CA ASP A 112 -10.07 -2.75 -7.08
C ASP A 112 -8.73 -2.08 -7.45
N LEU A 113 -7.87 -1.90 -6.47
CA LEU A 113 -6.56 -1.29 -6.64
C LEU A 113 -5.46 -2.33 -7.00
N GLY A 114 -5.80 -3.60 -7.14
CA GLY A 114 -4.89 -4.71 -7.33
C GLY A 114 -4.87 -5.65 -6.10
N GLU A 115 -3.77 -6.38 -5.93
CA GLU A 115 -3.60 -7.32 -4.81
C GLU A 115 -3.16 -6.58 -3.55
N THR A 116 -4.10 -5.89 -2.89
CA THR A 116 -3.84 -5.02 -1.73
C THR A 116 -3.80 -5.75 -0.39
N GLN A 117 -4.19 -7.03 -0.35
CA GLN A 117 -4.31 -7.83 0.88
C GLN A 117 -5.13 -7.15 1.99
N GLY A 118 -6.15 -6.37 1.59
CA GLY A 118 -7.01 -5.63 2.52
C GLY A 118 -6.42 -4.33 3.05
N THR A 119 -5.33 -3.82 2.47
CA THR A 119 -4.72 -2.55 2.87
C THR A 119 -4.86 -1.49 1.79
N VAL A 120 -4.60 -0.23 2.14
CA VAL A 120 -4.53 0.90 1.22
C VAL A 120 -3.41 1.84 1.66
N ALA A 121 -2.63 2.32 0.69
CA ALA A 121 -1.63 3.37 0.91
C ALA A 121 -2.28 4.72 0.59
N VAL A 122 -2.36 5.65 1.55
CA VAL A 122 -3.10 6.92 1.43
C VAL A 122 -2.17 8.10 1.62
N ARG A 123 -2.40 9.20 0.89
CA ARG A 123 -1.65 10.45 1.01
C ARG A 123 -2.54 11.66 0.69
N VAL A 124 -2.31 12.78 1.37
CA VAL A 124 -2.80 14.11 0.98
C VAL A 124 -1.63 14.88 0.38
N PRO A 125 -1.61 15.16 -0.94
CA PRO A 125 -0.49 15.86 -1.58
C PRO A 125 -0.51 17.36 -1.26
N ASP A 126 0.66 18.02 -1.17
CA ASP A 126 0.77 19.48 -1.05
C ASP A 126 0.96 20.13 -2.42
N ASP A 127 -0.05 19.96 -3.28
CA ASP A 127 -0.07 20.53 -4.62
C ASP A 127 -1.44 21.13 -4.95
N LYS A 128 -1.47 22.38 -5.37
CA LYS A 128 -2.72 23.13 -5.57
C LYS A 128 -3.60 22.53 -6.64
N PHE A 129 -3.03 22.07 -7.76
CA PHE A 129 -3.78 21.44 -8.84
C PHE A 129 -4.34 20.08 -8.39
N ALA A 130 -3.48 19.26 -7.79
CA ALA A 130 -3.90 17.95 -7.30
C ALA A 130 -5.01 18.06 -6.25
N LEU A 131 -4.89 18.96 -5.26
CA LEU A 131 -5.93 19.18 -4.24
C LEU A 131 -7.25 19.67 -4.84
N LYS A 132 -7.21 20.59 -5.81
CA LYS A 132 -8.40 21.06 -6.52
C LYS A 132 -9.08 19.92 -7.28
N LEU A 133 -8.31 19.11 -8.00
CA LEU A 133 -8.85 17.96 -8.72
C LEU A 133 -9.45 16.91 -7.77
N LEU A 134 -8.76 16.59 -6.67
CA LEU A 134 -9.25 15.67 -5.64
C LEU A 134 -10.54 16.16 -4.99
N THR A 135 -10.67 17.47 -4.74
CA THR A 135 -11.88 18.07 -4.19
C THR A 135 -13.06 17.96 -5.15
N GLU A 136 -12.83 18.13 -6.46
CA GLU A 136 -13.90 18.16 -7.46
C GLU A 136 -14.24 16.77 -8.05
N HIS A 137 -13.30 15.82 -8.04
CA HIS A 137 -13.49 14.48 -8.61
C HIS A 137 -13.63 13.39 -7.56
N GLY A 138 -12.83 13.46 -6.48
CA GLY A 138 -12.69 12.43 -5.47
C GLY A 138 -11.33 11.74 -5.47
N PRO A 139 -11.20 10.63 -4.74
CA PRO A 139 -9.95 9.90 -4.59
C PRO A 139 -9.39 9.40 -5.93
N LEU A 140 -8.07 9.57 -6.10
CA LEU A 140 -7.34 9.13 -7.28
C LEU A 140 -6.31 8.06 -6.90
N ALA A 141 -6.27 6.96 -7.67
CA ALA A 141 -5.14 6.04 -7.64
C ALA A 141 -3.98 6.66 -8.43
N VAL A 142 -2.83 6.86 -7.76
CA VAL A 142 -1.72 7.63 -8.33
C VAL A 142 -0.40 6.90 -8.11
N SER A 143 0.43 6.86 -9.14
CA SER A 143 1.81 6.38 -9.05
C SER A 143 2.75 7.37 -9.75
N SER A 144 4.05 7.34 -9.47
CA SER A 144 5.02 8.21 -10.17
C SER A 144 4.88 8.10 -11.71
N ALA A 145 4.97 9.23 -12.42
CA ALA A 145 4.82 9.31 -13.87
C ALA A 145 6.09 8.83 -14.59
N ASN A 146 6.28 7.52 -14.66
CA ASN A 146 7.40 6.86 -15.35
C ASN A 146 7.02 5.43 -15.73
N LYS A 147 7.65 4.88 -16.74
CA LYS A 147 7.66 3.42 -16.97
C LYS A 147 8.42 2.74 -15.82
N THR A 148 8.00 1.55 -15.44
CA THR A 148 8.65 0.77 -14.36
C THR A 148 10.15 0.62 -14.63
N GLY A 149 10.96 0.92 -13.62
CA GLY A 149 12.42 0.87 -13.72
C GLY A 149 13.08 2.13 -14.28
N GLN A 150 12.31 3.11 -14.75
CA GLN A 150 12.81 4.41 -15.15
C GLN A 150 12.71 5.44 -14.02
N PRO A 151 13.49 6.55 -14.04
CA PRO A 151 13.34 7.65 -13.09
C PRO A 151 11.94 8.26 -13.17
N ALA A 152 11.41 8.70 -12.02
CA ALA A 152 10.16 9.44 -11.97
C ALA A 152 10.31 10.80 -12.67
N ALA A 153 9.29 11.20 -13.46
CA ALA A 153 9.30 12.49 -14.15
C ALA A 153 9.27 13.65 -13.14
N ALA A 154 10.21 14.57 -13.27
CA ALA A 154 10.29 15.80 -12.49
C ALA A 154 9.56 16.98 -13.17
N ASN A 155 9.12 16.85 -14.42
CA ASN A 155 8.39 17.85 -15.19
C ASN A 155 7.48 17.17 -16.23
N ALA A 156 6.62 17.98 -16.87
CA ALA A 156 5.65 17.49 -17.84
C ALA A 156 6.31 16.92 -19.12
N GLU A 157 7.45 17.47 -19.55
CA GLU A 157 8.18 17.01 -20.74
C GLU A 157 8.74 15.59 -20.54
N GLU A 158 9.33 15.33 -19.37
CA GLU A 158 9.80 13.98 -19.00
C GLU A 158 8.64 12.99 -18.91
N ALA A 159 7.49 13.41 -18.36
CA ALA A 159 6.29 12.57 -18.29
C ALA A 159 5.74 12.27 -19.69
N LEU A 160 5.65 13.26 -20.58
CA LEU A 160 5.26 13.07 -21.98
C LEU A 160 6.19 12.12 -22.72
N THR A 161 7.50 12.23 -22.48
CA THR A 161 8.50 11.36 -23.11
C THR A 161 8.27 9.88 -22.73
N GLN A 162 7.89 9.60 -21.50
CA GLN A 162 7.73 8.24 -21.00
C GLN A 162 6.32 7.67 -21.21
N LEU A 163 5.26 8.50 -21.09
CA LEU A 163 3.86 8.08 -20.98
C LEU A 163 2.93 8.75 -22.00
N GLY A 164 3.42 9.69 -22.81
CA GLY A 164 2.56 10.51 -23.68
C GLY A 164 1.76 9.75 -24.73
N GLU A 165 2.13 8.51 -25.05
CA GLU A 165 1.36 7.65 -25.95
C GLU A 165 0.26 6.86 -25.22
N ASP A 166 0.37 6.72 -23.91
CA ASP A 166 -0.50 5.86 -23.09
C ASP A 166 -1.60 6.65 -22.38
N VAL A 167 -1.31 7.91 -21.98
CA VAL A 167 -2.24 8.75 -21.20
C VAL A 167 -3.01 9.74 -22.10
N THR A 168 -4.17 10.20 -21.63
CA THR A 168 -5.05 11.12 -22.39
C THR A 168 -4.52 12.55 -22.35
N LEU A 169 -4.03 12.99 -21.19
CA LEU A 169 -3.49 14.35 -21.00
C LEU A 169 -2.37 14.39 -19.96
N VAL A 170 -1.57 15.45 -20.05
CA VAL A 170 -0.54 15.81 -19.09
C VAL A 170 -0.78 17.26 -18.66
N VAL A 171 -0.88 17.49 -17.37
CA VAL A 171 -0.95 18.83 -16.76
C VAL A 171 0.47 19.35 -16.54
N ASP A 172 0.74 20.57 -16.95
CA ASP A 172 2.05 21.20 -16.80
C ASP A 172 1.98 22.37 -15.82
N ASP A 173 2.57 22.17 -14.64
CA ASP A 173 2.75 23.19 -13.59
C ASP A 173 4.25 23.33 -13.22
N GLY A 174 5.12 23.22 -14.21
CA GLY A 174 6.57 23.37 -14.07
C GLY A 174 7.24 22.21 -13.32
N PRO A 175 8.51 22.40 -12.91
CA PRO A 175 9.32 21.33 -12.31
C PRO A 175 8.87 20.96 -10.89
N ARG A 176 9.19 19.72 -10.50
CA ARG A 176 8.94 19.17 -9.15
C ARG A 176 10.23 18.62 -8.49
N PRO A 177 10.47 18.94 -7.22
CA PRO A 177 9.66 19.84 -6.40
C PRO A 177 9.63 21.26 -7.00
N ALA A 178 8.57 22.01 -6.66
CA ALA A 178 8.47 23.40 -7.11
C ALA A 178 9.69 24.21 -6.66
N PRO A 179 10.18 25.19 -7.48
CA PRO A 179 11.26 26.06 -7.07
C PRO A 179 10.92 26.80 -5.78
N GLN A 180 11.89 26.94 -4.88
CA GLN A 180 11.79 27.75 -3.67
C GLN A 180 11.78 29.26 -4.01
N GLU A 181 11.46 30.12 -3.04
CA GLU A 181 11.41 31.56 -3.24
C GLU A 181 12.74 32.16 -3.74
N ASP A 182 13.87 31.52 -3.42
CA ASP A 182 15.21 31.92 -3.90
C ASP A 182 15.55 31.39 -5.30
N GLY A 183 14.60 30.66 -5.94
CA GLY A 183 14.75 30.04 -7.26
C GLY A 183 15.50 28.71 -7.25
N SER A 184 15.95 28.24 -6.10
CA SER A 184 16.57 26.91 -5.99
C SER A 184 15.52 25.81 -6.15
N VAL A 185 15.88 24.72 -6.84
CA VAL A 185 15.06 23.51 -6.95
C VAL A 185 15.68 22.46 -6.04
N GLY A 186 14.92 21.99 -5.08
CA GLY A 186 15.33 20.90 -4.19
C GLY A 186 15.53 19.59 -4.94
N GLU A 187 16.16 18.62 -4.28
CA GLU A 187 16.25 17.26 -4.83
C GLU A 187 14.86 16.63 -4.94
N SER A 188 14.52 16.11 -6.11
CA SER A 188 13.25 15.39 -6.32
C SER A 188 13.29 14.06 -5.57
N LYS A 189 12.60 14.02 -4.44
CA LYS A 189 12.44 12.79 -3.62
C LYS A 189 10.99 12.33 -3.64
N PRO A 190 10.74 11.02 -3.76
CA PRO A 190 9.40 10.48 -3.64
C PRO A 190 8.89 10.63 -2.19
N SER A 191 7.60 10.41 -1.96
CA SER A 191 7.03 10.37 -0.61
C SER A 191 7.67 9.29 0.25
N THR A 192 7.78 9.56 1.55
CA THR A 192 8.09 8.53 2.56
C THR A 192 6.89 7.63 2.75
N ILE A 193 7.09 6.31 2.82
CA ILE A 193 6.02 5.33 3.01
C ILE A 193 6.16 4.70 4.39
N LEU A 194 5.11 4.83 5.20
CA LEU A 194 5.01 4.29 6.55
C LEU A 194 3.89 3.25 6.61
N ASP A 195 4.20 2.05 7.05
CA ASP A 195 3.21 0.99 7.31
C ASP A 195 2.72 1.09 8.77
N CYS A 196 1.43 1.38 8.92
CA CYS A 196 0.74 1.50 10.21
C CYS A 196 -0.27 0.36 10.45
N THR A 197 -0.19 -0.73 9.70
CA THR A 197 -1.07 -1.90 9.87
C THR A 197 -0.68 -2.80 11.04
N SER A 198 0.51 -2.59 11.61
CA SER A 198 1.03 -3.34 12.77
C SER A 198 1.86 -2.43 13.69
N THR A 199 2.13 -2.87 14.92
CA THR A 199 3.04 -2.18 15.86
C THR A 199 4.29 -3.01 16.10
N PRO A 200 5.48 -2.38 16.09
CA PRO A 200 5.74 -0.97 15.80
C PRO A 200 5.47 -0.63 14.31
N TYR A 201 5.16 0.65 14.03
CA TYR A 201 5.04 1.13 12.64
C TYR A 201 6.38 1.04 11.93
N VAL A 202 6.34 0.69 10.64
CA VAL A 202 7.55 0.38 9.87
C VAL A 202 7.71 1.34 8.70
N VAL A 203 8.87 2.01 8.60
CA VAL A 203 9.23 2.76 7.41
C VAL A 203 9.57 1.78 6.29
N VAL A 204 8.69 1.71 5.30
CA VAL A 204 8.85 0.86 4.11
C VAL A 204 9.84 1.47 3.13
N ARG A 205 9.74 2.79 2.94
CA ARG A 205 10.62 3.58 2.09
C ARG A 205 10.82 4.96 2.70
N GLU A 206 12.05 5.34 2.97
CA GLU A 206 12.41 6.71 3.31
C GLU A 206 12.47 7.55 2.02
N GLY A 207 11.81 8.69 2.04
CA GLY A 207 11.71 9.63 0.94
C GLY A 207 12.02 11.05 1.39
N ALA A 208 11.11 12.01 1.08
CA ALA A 208 11.30 13.41 1.44
C ALA A 208 11.24 13.66 2.96
N ILE A 209 10.46 12.87 3.71
CA ILE A 209 10.37 12.95 5.18
C ILE A 209 11.30 11.88 5.77
N THR A 210 12.18 12.30 6.67
CA THR A 210 13.16 11.41 7.30
C THR A 210 12.55 10.59 8.45
N VAL A 211 13.15 9.44 8.75
CA VAL A 211 12.80 8.61 9.93
C VAL A 211 12.87 9.43 11.22
N LYS A 212 13.85 10.35 11.32
CA LYS A 212 13.99 11.23 12.48
C LYS A 212 12.77 12.11 12.71
N GLU A 213 12.28 12.76 11.64
CA GLU A 213 11.09 13.62 11.70
C GLU A 213 9.83 12.82 12.07
N LEU A 214 9.66 11.62 11.53
CA LEU A 214 8.56 10.73 11.90
C LEU A 214 8.59 10.37 13.39
N ARG A 215 9.78 10.10 13.94
CA ARG A 215 9.97 9.76 15.36
C ARG A 215 9.74 10.94 16.31
N GLU A 216 9.76 12.16 15.83
CA GLU A 216 9.34 13.32 16.63
C GLU A 216 7.84 13.27 16.98
N VAL A 217 7.01 12.61 16.14
CA VAL A 217 5.59 12.40 16.37
C VAL A 217 5.32 11.05 17.03
N VAL A 218 5.88 9.97 16.48
CA VAL A 218 5.71 8.60 16.98
C VAL A 218 7.07 7.96 17.22
N PRO A 219 7.61 8.05 18.45
CA PRO A 219 8.97 7.59 18.78
C PRO A 219 9.23 6.09 18.54
N SER A 220 8.17 5.28 18.52
CA SER A 220 8.25 3.82 18.34
C SER A 220 8.46 3.37 16.88
N ILE A 221 8.39 4.27 15.90
CA ILE A 221 8.60 3.95 14.48
C ILE A 221 9.99 3.34 14.28
N VAL A 222 10.03 2.27 13.49
CA VAL A 222 11.26 1.55 13.15
C VAL A 222 11.47 1.50 11.63
N THR A 223 12.72 1.34 11.22
CA THR A 223 13.05 0.93 9.87
C THR A 223 12.90 -0.59 9.73
N ARG A 224 12.83 -1.09 8.50
CA ARG A 224 12.78 -2.54 8.25
C ARG A 224 14.04 -3.25 8.77
N SER A 225 15.21 -2.63 8.65
CA SER A 225 16.46 -3.20 9.18
C SER A 225 16.44 -3.32 10.70
N GLU A 226 15.92 -2.29 11.40
CA GLU A 226 15.78 -2.34 12.87
C GLU A 226 14.75 -3.39 13.31
N LEU A 227 13.64 -3.55 12.55
CA LEU A 227 12.65 -4.59 12.82
C LEU A 227 13.26 -5.98 12.67
N ASN A 228 13.98 -6.23 11.58
CA ASN A 228 14.66 -7.51 11.33
C ASN A 228 15.68 -7.84 12.44
N ALA A 229 16.49 -6.86 12.84
CA ALA A 229 17.46 -7.04 13.95
C ALA A 229 16.76 -7.42 15.27
N ARG A 230 15.62 -6.77 15.60
CA ARG A 230 14.83 -7.11 16.80
C ARG A 230 14.25 -8.53 16.74
N ASN A 231 13.83 -8.98 15.58
CA ASN A 231 13.29 -10.33 15.40
C ASN A 231 14.42 -11.37 15.56
N GLU A 232 15.59 -11.14 14.96
CA GLU A 232 16.76 -12.02 15.12
C GLU A 232 17.24 -12.12 16.58
N GLU A 233 17.16 -11.03 17.34
CA GLU A 233 17.49 -11.03 18.77
C GLU A 233 16.48 -11.83 19.59
N LYS A 234 15.17 -11.72 19.26
CA LYS A 234 14.11 -12.52 19.91
C LYS A 234 14.29 -14.01 19.65
N ASP A 235 14.52 -14.39 18.39
CA ASP A 235 14.73 -15.79 18.01
C ASP A 235 15.94 -16.39 18.73
N LYS A 236 17.03 -15.63 18.88
CA LYS A 236 18.22 -16.07 19.66
C LYS A 236 17.92 -16.24 21.15
N GLN A 237 17.11 -15.35 21.74
CA GLN A 237 16.72 -15.45 23.13
C GLN A 237 15.79 -16.64 23.39
N GLU A 238 14.83 -16.90 22.50
CA GLU A 238 13.92 -18.05 22.60
C GLU A 238 14.70 -19.37 22.48
N THR A 239 15.66 -19.45 21.57
CA THR A 239 16.51 -20.63 21.39
C THR A 239 17.41 -20.88 22.63
N SER A 240 17.99 -19.81 23.22
CA SER A 240 18.83 -19.96 24.43
C SER A 240 18.03 -20.33 25.66
N THR A 241 16.75 -19.96 25.76
CA THR A 241 15.88 -20.33 26.89
C THR A 241 15.42 -21.77 26.81
N GLN A 242 15.39 -22.38 25.62
CA GLN A 242 15.09 -23.82 25.47
C GLN A 242 16.28 -24.71 25.79
N GLU A 243 17.53 -24.27 25.55
CA GLU A 243 18.74 -25.04 25.90
C GLU A 243 18.99 -25.09 27.43
N ASP A 244 18.61 -24.06 28.19
CA ASP A 244 18.73 -24.04 29.65
C ASP A 244 17.67 -24.86 30.41
N THR A 245 16.60 -25.33 29.71
CA THR A 245 15.53 -26.15 30.32
C THR A 245 15.78 -27.64 30.19
N GLU A 246 16.78 -28.10 29.43
CA GLU A 246 17.22 -29.50 29.37
C GLU A 246 18.28 -29.85 30.40
N GLN A 247 18.20 -29.37 31.64
CA GLN A 247 18.87 -30.01 32.76
C GLN A 247 18.07 -31.25 33.19
N LYS A 248 18.58 -32.37 32.76
CA LYS A 248 18.17 -33.75 33.03
C LYS A 248 17.87 -33.99 34.51
N PRO A 249 16.69 -34.49 34.89
CA PRO A 249 16.51 -35.09 36.21
C PRO A 249 17.26 -36.43 36.26
N THR A 250 18.24 -36.50 37.15
CA THR A 250 18.82 -37.77 37.54
C THR A 250 17.77 -38.59 38.30
N GLY A 251 17.22 -39.62 37.65
CA GLY A 251 16.22 -40.51 38.21
C GLY A 251 15.54 -41.29 37.11
N GLN A 252 16.27 -42.13 36.38
CA GLN A 252 15.76 -42.99 35.34
C GLN A 252 16.35 -44.37 35.45
N GLU A 253 15.75 -45.19 36.29
CA GLU A 253 16.01 -46.65 36.33
C GLU A 253 14.70 -47.48 36.44
N ASP A 254 13.51 -47.03 35.99
CA ASP A 254 12.32 -47.87 36.09
C ASP A 254 11.28 -47.66 34.98
N LEU A 255 11.61 -47.13 33.78
CA LEU A 255 10.66 -46.91 32.72
C LEU A 255 10.95 -47.62 31.37
N ASP A 256 12.08 -48.29 31.25
CA ASP A 256 12.46 -48.93 29.98
C ASP A 256 11.75 -50.31 29.75
N GLU A 257 11.14 -50.94 30.79
CA GLU A 257 10.39 -52.18 30.63
C GLU A 257 8.92 -51.98 30.18
N ALA A 258 8.39 -50.74 30.24
CA ALA A 258 6.98 -50.50 29.88
C ALA A 258 6.79 -50.14 28.39
N TYR A 259 7.84 -49.74 27.69
CA TYR A 259 7.74 -49.33 26.26
C TYR A 259 7.93 -50.48 25.26
N ASP A 260 8.68 -51.52 25.62
CA ASP A 260 8.92 -52.66 24.73
C ASP A 260 7.67 -53.56 24.54
N GLN A 261 6.67 -53.42 25.37
CA GLN A 261 5.39 -54.22 25.27
C GLN A 261 4.34 -53.55 24.39
N TRP A 262 4.45 -52.20 24.09
CA TRP A 262 3.48 -51.48 23.30
C TRP A 262 3.78 -51.51 21.79
N ASP A 263 5.06 -51.56 21.40
CA ASP A 263 5.50 -51.58 20.00
C ASP A 263 5.29 -52.94 19.29
N ALA A 264 5.06 -53.99 20.03
CA ALA A 264 4.85 -55.35 19.45
C ALA A 264 3.41 -55.56 18.90
N GLU A 265 2.44 -54.74 19.29
CA GLU A 265 1.02 -54.92 18.89
C GLU A 265 0.54 -54.03 17.75
N HIS A 266 1.34 -53.02 17.29
CA HIS A 266 0.88 -52.04 16.30
C HIS A 266 1.80 -51.83 15.08
N ALA A 267 2.61 -52.79 14.72
CA ALA A 267 3.39 -52.79 13.46
C ALA A 267 2.50 -53.01 12.23
N GLY A 268 1.89 -51.95 11.72
CA GLY A 268 1.07 -51.96 10.49
C GLY A 268 0.92 -50.58 9.85
N GLY A 269 1.85 -50.25 8.99
CA GLY A 269 1.78 -49.42 7.76
C GLY A 269 1.07 -48.07 7.78
N GLY A 270 1.82 -47.00 7.65
CA GLY A 270 1.27 -45.69 7.25
C GLY A 270 2.34 -44.63 7.12
N LYS A 271 2.58 -44.17 5.89
CA LYS A 271 3.55 -43.13 5.52
C LYS A 271 3.33 -41.83 6.26
N GLU A 272 4.41 -41.22 6.74
CA GLU A 272 4.45 -39.82 7.23
C GLU A 272 4.00 -38.82 6.16
N PRO A 273 3.20 -37.79 6.53
CA PRO A 273 2.99 -36.66 5.67
C PRO A 273 4.08 -35.59 5.92
N GLU A 274 4.75 -35.17 4.85
CA GLU A 274 5.64 -34.03 4.81
C GLU A 274 5.01 -32.79 5.45
N ARG A 275 5.74 -32.17 6.35
CA ARG A 275 5.42 -30.84 6.90
C ARG A 275 5.54 -29.79 5.79
N ALA A 276 4.39 -29.31 5.32
CA ALA A 276 4.33 -28.11 4.52
C ALA A 276 4.66 -26.89 5.39
N ALA A 277 5.68 -26.15 4.98
CA ALA A 277 6.03 -24.86 5.56
C ALA A 277 4.87 -23.87 5.34
N SER A 278 4.41 -23.22 6.40
CA SER A 278 3.45 -22.12 6.32
C SER A 278 4.05 -20.95 5.53
N PRO A 279 3.32 -20.34 4.59
CA PRO A 279 3.79 -19.13 3.94
C PRO A 279 3.74 -17.97 4.93
N VAL A 280 4.89 -17.35 5.16
CA VAL A 280 5.01 -16.06 5.87
C VAL A 280 4.26 -15.05 5.02
N ALA A 281 3.23 -14.42 5.58
CA ALA A 281 2.46 -13.37 4.93
C ALA A 281 3.39 -12.17 4.64
N GLY A 282 3.80 -12.02 3.37
CA GLY A 282 4.50 -10.83 2.90
C GLY A 282 3.52 -9.65 2.88
N SER A 283 3.84 -8.61 3.62
CA SER A 283 3.11 -7.33 3.62
C SER A 283 3.26 -6.64 2.24
N ILE A 284 2.31 -5.76 1.88
CA ILE A 284 2.45 -4.84 0.71
C ILE A 284 3.77 -4.08 0.75
N ALA A 285 4.33 -3.89 1.94
CA ALA A 285 5.67 -3.37 2.18
C ALA A 285 6.74 -4.11 1.36
N ASP A 286 6.66 -5.44 1.25
CA ASP A 286 7.60 -6.24 0.47
C ASP A 286 7.41 -6.07 -1.04
N MET A 287 6.17 -5.83 -1.47
CA MET A 287 5.84 -5.64 -2.89
C MET A 287 6.30 -4.29 -3.44
N LEU A 288 6.26 -3.22 -2.63
CA LEU A 288 6.71 -1.89 -3.05
C LEU A 288 8.24 -1.77 -3.15
N LEU A 289 9.01 -2.59 -2.41
CA LEU A 289 10.47 -2.63 -2.46
C LEU A 289 11.02 -3.42 -3.66
N GLY A 290 10.30 -4.42 -4.16
CA GLY A 290 10.71 -5.23 -5.32
C GLY A 290 10.88 -4.42 -6.62
N ALA A 291 10.33 -3.20 -6.68
CA ALA A 291 10.43 -2.33 -7.85
C ALA A 291 11.77 -1.58 -7.99
N VAL A 292 12.63 -1.60 -6.97
CA VAL A 292 13.88 -0.82 -6.95
C VAL A 292 15.11 -1.65 -7.28
N ASN A 293 15.08 -2.99 -7.15
CA ASN A 293 16.29 -3.83 -7.19
C ASN A 293 16.38 -4.87 -8.33
N THR A 294 15.49 -4.89 -9.32
CA THR A 294 15.61 -5.83 -10.43
C THR A 294 16.08 -5.18 -11.74
N ALA A 295 17.29 -4.68 -11.71
CA ALA A 295 18.10 -4.50 -12.91
C ALA A 295 19.31 -5.44 -12.84
N THR A 296 19.11 -6.75 -12.77
CA THR A 296 20.11 -7.75 -13.20
C THR A 296 19.49 -9.16 -13.09
N SER A 297 19.46 -9.82 -14.24
CA SER A 297 19.39 -11.25 -14.51
C SER A 297 18.14 -11.76 -15.22
N LEU A 298 18.30 -11.93 -16.49
CA LEU A 298 17.51 -12.79 -17.41
C LEU A 298 17.85 -14.25 -17.17
N ALA A 299 16.84 -15.13 -17.07
CA ALA A 299 16.83 -16.46 -17.73
C ALA A 299 15.50 -17.19 -17.46
N VAL A 300 14.67 -17.29 -18.45
CA VAL A 300 14.07 -18.48 -19.17
C VAL A 300 13.54 -19.64 -18.30
N ASP A 301 12.24 -19.87 -18.49
CA ASP A 301 11.53 -21.11 -18.85
C ASP A 301 10.59 -21.79 -17.85
N LYS A 302 9.37 -22.01 -18.39
CA LYS A 302 8.37 -23.09 -18.18
C LYS A 302 7.26 -22.94 -17.14
N LYS A 303 6.04 -22.79 -17.73
CA LYS A 303 4.74 -23.14 -17.11
C LYS A 303 4.63 -24.63 -16.74
N PRO A 304 3.81 -24.99 -15.77
CA PRO A 304 2.79 -25.98 -16.04
C PRO A 304 1.35 -25.63 -15.60
N GLU A 305 0.45 -26.37 -16.16
CA GLU A 305 -1.00 -26.37 -16.19
C GLU A 305 -1.70 -26.43 -14.82
N VAL A 306 -2.89 -25.86 -14.84
CA VAL A 306 -3.91 -25.89 -13.78
C VAL A 306 -4.68 -27.21 -13.81
N ASP A 307 -4.81 -27.88 -12.69
CA ASP A 307 -5.88 -28.86 -12.48
C ASP A 307 -6.76 -28.50 -11.25
N GLN A 308 -8.03 -28.32 -11.57
CA GLN A 308 -9.10 -28.09 -10.59
C GLN A 308 -9.53 -29.41 -9.97
N LYS A 309 -9.55 -29.55 -8.65
CA LYS A 309 -10.68 -30.17 -7.93
C LYS A 309 -10.46 -30.32 -6.42
N ARG A 310 -11.52 -29.97 -5.70
CA ARG A 310 -12.04 -30.47 -4.41
C ARG A 310 -11.75 -29.68 -3.13
N SER A 311 -12.78 -28.96 -2.76
CA SER A 311 -13.16 -28.55 -1.40
C SER A 311 -13.41 -29.73 -0.45
N ARG A 312 -12.91 -29.65 0.80
CA ARG A 312 -13.56 -30.14 2.04
C ARG A 312 -12.76 -29.70 3.27
N GLY A 313 -13.28 -28.85 4.07
CA GLY A 313 -13.64 -28.73 5.44
C GLY A 313 -12.61 -29.18 6.49
N TYR A 314 -12.05 -28.20 7.20
CA TYR A 314 -11.49 -28.42 8.54
C TYR A 314 -12.02 -27.37 9.51
N ARG A 315 -12.59 -27.87 10.63
CA ARG A 315 -13.01 -27.08 11.78
C ARG A 315 -11.76 -26.74 12.61
N ASN A 316 -11.47 -25.48 12.83
CA ASN A 316 -10.54 -25.06 13.85
C ASN A 316 -11.29 -24.39 15.01
N ASN A 317 -11.02 -24.89 16.21
CA ASN A 317 -11.46 -24.36 17.47
C ASN A 317 -10.50 -23.26 17.88
N THR A 318 -10.91 -21.98 17.77
CA THR A 318 -10.25 -20.84 18.38
C THR A 318 -11.17 -20.17 19.38
N PRO A 319 -10.68 -19.62 20.51
CA PRO A 319 -11.54 -19.00 21.52
C PRO A 319 -12.21 -17.74 20.95
N GLN A 320 -13.52 -17.62 21.21
CA GLN A 320 -14.37 -16.53 20.73
C GLN A 320 -14.06 -15.21 21.46
N PRO A 321 -13.91 -14.09 20.76
CA PRO A 321 -13.98 -12.78 21.37
C PRO A 321 -15.44 -12.40 21.69
N VAL A 322 -15.60 -11.66 22.77
CA VAL A 322 -16.87 -11.19 23.31
C VAL A 322 -17.61 -10.35 22.27
N LYS A 323 -18.83 -10.75 21.91
CA LYS A 323 -19.70 -10.03 20.99
C LYS A 323 -20.21 -8.74 21.64
N THR A 324 -19.71 -7.60 21.24
CA THR A 324 -20.50 -6.38 21.21
C THR A 324 -21.34 -6.42 19.93
N ALA A 325 -22.66 -6.42 20.10
CA ALA A 325 -23.60 -6.44 18.98
C ALA A 325 -23.58 -5.08 18.30
N GLN A 326 -22.80 -4.93 17.24
CA GLN A 326 -22.99 -3.85 16.27
C GLN A 326 -24.00 -4.33 15.22
N ALA A 327 -24.97 -3.45 14.91
CA ALA A 327 -25.94 -3.67 13.86
C ALA A 327 -25.20 -3.85 12.51
N PRO A 328 -25.72 -4.67 11.57
CA PRO A 328 -25.08 -4.87 10.28
C PRO A 328 -24.97 -3.54 9.53
N VAL A 329 -23.73 -3.07 9.32
CA VAL A 329 -23.44 -1.90 8.49
C VAL A 329 -23.78 -2.27 7.04
N LYS A 330 -24.66 -1.49 6.42
CA LYS A 330 -24.98 -1.66 4.99
C LYS A 330 -23.74 -1.31 4.17
N PRO A 331 -23.44 -2.03 3.09
CA PRO A 331 -22.31 -1.70 2.21
C PRO A 331 -22.46 -0.26 1.70
N VAL A 332 -21.40 0.53 1.80
CA VAL A 332 -21.34 1.89 1.28
C VAL A 332 -21.18 1.81 -0.22
N SER A 333 -22.10 2.41 -0.99
CA SER A 333 -21.97 2.49 -2.44
C SER A 333 -20.80 3.41 -2.82
N THR A 334 -20.29 3.26 -4.04
CA THR A 334 -19.23 4.12 -4.59
C THR A 334 -19.59 5.61 -4.46
N ASP A 335 -20.85 5.97 -4.75
CA ASP A 335 -21.32 7.35 -4.65
C ASP A 335 -21.40 7.83 -3.20
N ALA A 336 -21.82 6.98 -2.26
CA ALA A 336 -21.84 7.33 -0.85
C ALA A 336 -20.42 7.47 -0.27
N ALA A 337 -19.47 6.61 -0.68
CA ALA A 337 -18.07 6.73 -0.29
C ALA A 337 -17.44 8.02 -0.85
N ARG A 338 -17.73 8.37 -2.11
CA ARG A 338 -17.32 9.65 -2.70
C ARG A 338 -17.93 10.84 -1.96
N ALA A 339 -19.22 10.82 -1.62
CA ALA A 339 -19.86 11.90 -0.87
C ALA A 339 -19.24 12.10 0.52
N LEU A 340 -18.90 11.03 1.23
CA LEU A 340 -18.19 11.09 2.50
C LEU A 340 -16.81 11.74 2.35
N VAL A 341 -16.10 11.41 1.28
CA VAL A 341 -14.75 11.94 0.99
C VAL A 341 -14.80 13.39 0.52
N HIS A 342 -15.91 13.85 -0.10
CA HIS A 342 -16.12 15.25 -0.53
C HIS A 342 -16.73 16.15 0.56
N GLY A 343 -17.07 15.65 1.73
CA GLY A 343 -17.72 16.45 2.77
C GLY A 343 -19.15 16.88 2.46
N GLU A 344 -19.82 16.31 1.46
CA GLU A 344 -21.20 16.62 1.06
C GLU A 344 -22.25 15.91 1.93
N ALA A 345 -21.96 15.60 3.17
CA ALA A 345 -22.94 15.07 4.09
C ALA A 345 -24.02 16.12 4.34
N LYS A 346 -25.15 16.02 3.62
CA LYS A 346 -26.36 16.76 3.95
C LYS A 346 -26.77 16.40 5.36
N SER A 347 -26.77 17.40 6.25
CA SER A 347 -27.43 17.30 7.54
C SER A 347 -28.93 17.08 7.27
N GLU A 348 -29.39 15.84 7.38
CA GLU A 348 -30.82 15.59 7.49
C GLU A 348 -31.25 16.05 8.89
N SER A 349 -32.08 17.10 8.88
CA SER A 349 -32.84 17.63 10.01
C SER A 349 -33.99 16.72 10.38
#